data_70ce2999d4d57945736177a13695abe0
#
_entry.id   70ce2999d4d57945736177a13695abe0
#
_cell.length_a   1.000
_cell.length_b   1.000
_cell.length_c   1.000
_cell.angle_alpha   90.00
_cell.angle_beta   90.00
_cell.angle_gamma   90.00
#
_symmetry.space_group_name_H-M   'P 1'
#
loop_
_entity.id
_entity.type
_entity.pdbx_description
1 polymer ?
#
loop_
_entity_poly.entity_id
_entity_poly.type
_entity_poly.pdbx_seq_one_letter_code
_entity_poly.pdbx_strand_id
1 'polypeptide(L)'
;MTTTPQSHLTERFDEALVYASCIHRDQRRKGADIPYVSHLLGVAAIAIENGATEDQAIAALLHDAVEDQGGAARLEDIRARFGEQVARIVADCTDSDTEPKPQWRARKEAYLASLSHKPAASLEVSIADKTHNAGAIVADLHVHGEQVWTRFTGGKDGSLWYYRALSDAFAELAPGVASERFARLVDEMERLSKR
;
A
#
# COMPACT_ATOMS: atom_id res chain seq x y z
N MET A 1 11.66 -22.89 -20.41
CA MET A 1 11.64 -21.41 -20.19
C MET A 1 10.21 -20.95 -20.35
N THR A 2 9.48 -20.83 -19.27
CA THR A 2 8.13 -20.26 -19.26
C THR A 2 8.30 -18.75 -19.31
N THR A 3 8.01 -18.14 -20.46
CA THR A 3 7.93 -16.68 -20.58
C THR A 3 6.74 -16.22 -19.71
N THR A 4 7.04 -15.55 -18.60
CA THR A 4 6.03 -14.79 -17.85
C THR A 4 5.39 -13.81 -18.84
N PRO A 5 4.05 -13.71 -18.92
CA PRO A 5 3.41 -12.73 -19.78
C PRO A 5 3.91 -11.35 -19.38
N GLN A 6 4.53 -10.65 -20.32
CA GLN A 6 4.98 -9.28 -20.10
C GLN A 6 3.71 -8.44 -19.92
N SER A 7 3.55 -7.80 -18.76
CA SER A 7 2.43 -6.90 -18.51
C SER A 7 2.55 -5.71 -19.46
N HIS A 8 1.65 -5.64 -20.44
CA HIS A 8 1.55 -4.47 -21.31
C HIS A 8 0.65 -3.45 -20.64
N LEU A 9 1.22 -2.29 -20.29
CA LEU A 9 0.45 -1.14 -19.86
C LEU A 9 -0.13 -0.44 -21.10
N THR A 10 -1.41 -0.10 -21.05
CA THR A 10 -2.14 0.54 -22.15
C THR A 10 -2.60 1.94 -21.75
N GLU A 11 -3.36 2.60 -22.61
CA GLU A 11 -3.98 3.91 -22.34
C GLU A 11 -4.84 3.89 -21.06
N ARG A 12 -5.36 2.72 -20.63
CA ARG A 12 -6.06 2.59 -19.34
C ARG A 12 -5.17 2.94 -18.15
N PHE A 13 -3.90 2.53 -18.20
CA PHE A 13 -2.94 2.89 -17.16
C PHE A 13 -2.62 4.39 -17.19
N ASP A 14 -2.50 4.99 -18.37
CA ASP A 14 -2.28 6.43 -18.53
C ASP A 14 -3.46 7.22 -17.94
N GLU A 15 -4.70 6.80 -18.23
CA GLU A 15 -5.90 7.39 -17.64
C GLU A 15 -5.90 7.27 -16.10
N ALA A 16 -5.52 6.11 -15.56
CA ALA A 16 -5.45 5.89 -14.12
C ALA A 16 -4.40 6.77 -13.45
N LEU A 17 -3.25 6.97 -14.08
CA LEU A 17 -2.19 7.84 -13.61
C LEU A 17 -2.66 9.31 -13.52
N VAL A 18 -3.31 9.80 -14.57
CA VAL A 18 -3.89 11.15 -14.60
C VAL A 18 -4.98 11.27 -13.53
N TYR A 19 -5.86 10.28 -13.43
CA TYR A 19 -6.95 10.25 -12.46
C TYR A 19 -6.41 10.28 -11.02
N ALA A 20 -5.46 9.40 -10.67
CA ALA A 20 -4.83 9.35 -9.36
C ALA A 20 -4.18 10.70 -8.99
N SER A 21 -3.44 11.29 -9.93
CA SER A 21 -2.82 12.61 -9.74
C SER A 21 -3.85 13.72 -9.50
N CYS A 22 -5.00 13.68 -10.18
CA CYS A 22 -6.06 14.67 -10.02
C CYS A 22 -6.75 14.57 -8.66
N ILE A 23 -7.14 13.36 -8.23
CA ILE A 23 -7.90 13.19 -6.98
C ILE A 23 -7.05 13.40 -5.73
N HIS A 24 -5.73 13.18 -5.81
CA HIS A 24 -4.77 13.40 -4.71
C HIS A 24 -3.95 14.70 -4.84
N ARG A 25 -4.38 15.64 -5.69
CA ARG A 25 -3.62 16.85 -6.04
C ARG A 25 -3.16 17.65 -4.83
N ASP A 26 -4.04 17.85 -3.87
CA ASP A 26 -3.80 18.68 -2.69
C ASP A 26 -3.33 17.88 -1.47
N GLN A 27 -3.25 16.54 -1.61
CA GLN A 27 -2.83 15.68 -0.51
C GLN A 27 -1.31 15.64 -0.38
N ARG A 28 -0.84 15.57 0.87
CA ARG A 28 0.58 15.45 1.23
C ARG A 28 0.82 14.18 2.05
N ARG A 29 2.04 13.66 1.98
CA ARG A 29 2.50 12.58 2.85
C ARG A 29 2.48 13.05 4.30
N LYS A 30 2.05 12.18 5.21
CA LYS A 30 1.93 12.49 6.64
C LYS A 30 3.27 12.93 7.23
N GLY A 31 3.30 14.14 7.80
CA GLY A 31 4.49 14.69 8.43
C GLY A 31 5.56 15.21 7.47
N ALA A 32 5.26 15.35 6.17
CA ALA A 32 6.17 15.90 5.18
C ALA A 32 5.42 16.73 4.13
N ASP A 33 6.09 17.72 3.53
CA ASP A 33 5.54 18.50 2.41
C ASP A 33 5.83 17.81 1.06
N ILE A 34 5.60 16.50 1.00
CA ILE A 34 5.78 15.70 -0.20
C ILE A 34 4.41 15.43 -0.82
N PRO A 35 4.19 15.73 -2.12
CA PRO A 35 2.93 15.41 -2.80
C PRO A 35 2.62 13.91 -2.70
N TYR A 36 1.35 13.58 -2.37
CA TYR A 36 0.94 12.20 -2.13
C TYR A 36 1.12 11.29 -3.36
N VAL A 37 1.03 11.87 -4.55
CA VAL A 37 1.26 11.15 -5.81
C VAL A 37 2.62 10.45 -5.86
N SER A 38 3.64 10.93 -5.14
CA SER A 38 4.94 10.26 -5.04
C SER A 38 4.83 8.85 -4.45
N HIS A 39 3.92 8.67 -3.48
CA HIS A 39 3.63 7.36 -2.90
C HIS A 39 2.93 6.45 -3.92
N LEU A 40 1.88 6.95 -4.56
CA LEU A 40 1.11 6.19 -5.54
C LEU A 40 1.99 5.69 -6.70
N LEU A 41 2.86 6.56 -7.21
CA LEU A 41 3.87 6.20 -8.21
C LEU A 41 4.85 5.14 -7.71
N GLY A 42 5.33 5.29 -6.47
CA GLY A 42 6.24 4.33 -5.84
C GLY A 42 5.61 2.96 -5.65
N VAL A 43 4.34 2.90 -5.23
CA VAL A 43 3.59 1.64 -5.09
C VAL A 43 3.36 0.99 -6.44
N ALA A 44 2.93 1.76 -7.45
CA ALA A 44 2.76 1.25 -8.80
C ALA A 44 4.08 0.74 -9.41
N ALA A 45 5.18 1.47 -9.22
CA ALA A 45 6.50 1.03 -9.68
C ALA A 45 6.90 -0.31 -9.05
N ILE A 46 6.76 -0.47 -7.72
CA ILE A 46 7.06 -1.72 -7.03
C ILE A 46 6.17 -2.86 -7.52
N ALA A 47 4.87 -2.62 -7.72
CA ALA A 47 3.95 -3.63 -8.25
C ALA A 47 4.37 -4.09 -9.65
N ILE A 48 4.68 -3.16 -10.56
CA ILE A 48 5.12 -3.44 -11.92
C ILE A 48 6.46 -4.21 -11.92
N GLU A 49 7.44 -3.80 -11.10
CA GLU A 49 8.72 -4.49 -10.94
C GLU A 49 8.54 -5.94 -10.46
N ASN A 50 7.50 -6.21 -9.66
CA ASN A 50 7.14 -7.54 -9.19
C ASN A 50 6.31 -8.36 -10.20
N GLY A 51 6.06 -7.84 -11.41
CA GLY A 51 5.33 -8.55 -12.47
C GLY A 51 3.81 -8.39 -12.43
N ALA A 52 3.30 -7.32 -11.81
CA ALA A 52 1.87 -7.03 -11.75
C ALA A 52 1.22 -6.98 -13.15
N THR A 53 -0.02 -7.44 -13.24
CA THR A 53 -0.88 -7.20 -14.39
C THR A 53 -1.26 -5.72 -14.50
N GLU A 54 -1.80 -5.28 -15.64
CA GLU A 54 -2.26 -3.90 -15.78
C GLU A 54 -3.32 -3.52 -14.74
N ASP A 55 -4.29 -4.42 -14.46
CA ASP A 55 -5.30 -4.16 -13.44
C ASP A 55 -4.70 -3.97 -12.04
N GLN A 56 -3.67 -4.73 -11.69
CA GLN A 56 -2.93 -4.56 -10.43
C GLN A 56 -2.12 -3.26 -10.42
N ALA A 57 -1.49 -2.87 -11.53
CA ALA A 57 -0.75 -1.62 -11.65
C ALA A 57 -1.69 -0.41 -11.51
N ILE A 58 -2.86 -0.45 -12.14
CA ILE A 58 -3.92 0.56 -11.99
C ILE A 58 -4.43 0.59 -10.54
N ALA A 59 -4.70 -0.57 -9.95
CA ALA A 59 -5.14 -0.64 -8.56
C ALA A 59 -4.07 -0.11 -7.59
N ALA A 60 -2.79 -0.33 -7.88
CA ALA A 60 -1.67 0.23 -7.11
C ALA A 60 -1.63 1.76 -7.14
N LEU A 61 -1.97 2.40 -8.27
CA LEU A 61 -2.15 3.86 -8.35
C LEU A 61 -3.34 4.37 -7.54
N LEU A 62 -4.38 3.54 -7.38
CA LEU A 62 -5.68 3.95 -6.83
C LEU A 62 -5.96 3.38 -5.44
N HIS A 63 -5.03 2.62 -4.83
CA HIS A 63 -5.27 1.83 -3.63
C HIS A 63 -5.77 2.63 -2.42
N ASP A 64 -5.36 3.90 -2.29
CA ASP A 64 -5.78 4.80 -1.22
C ASP A 64 -6.95 5.73 -1.61
N ALA A 65 -7.44 5.64 -2.87
CA ALA A 65 -8.45 6.57 -3.36
C ALA A 65 -9.78 6.46 -2.60
N VAL A 66 -10.17 5.27 -2.19
CA VAL A 66 -11.41 5.04 -1.43
C VAL A 66 -11.27 5.56 0.00
N GLU A 67 -10.17 5.23 0.68
CA GLU A 67 -9.95 5.65 2.07
C GLU A 67 -9.82 7.16 2.22
N ASP A 68 -9.18 7.84 1.25
CA ASP A 68 -8.75 9.22 1.39
C ASP A 68 -9.56 10.21 0.53
N GLN A 69 -10.26 9.76 -0.53
CA GLN A 69 -10.78 10.64 -1.58
C GLN A 69 -12.25 10.38 -1.97
N GLY A 70 -13.09 9.91 -1.04
CA GLY A 70 -14.54 9.91 -1.26
C GLY A 70 -15.28 8.58 -1.03
N GLY A 71 -14.68 7.62 -0.34
CA GLY A 71 -15.37 6.42 0.17
C GLY A 71 -16.04 5.59 -0.93
N ALA A 72 -17.24 5.07 -0.62
CA ALA A 72 -18.00 4.20 -1.52
C ALA A 72 -18.29 4.82 -2.89
N ALA A 73 -18.56 6.13 -2.96
CA ALA A 73 -18.79 6.82 -4.23
C ALA A 73 -17.54 6.79 -5.13
N ARG A 74 -16.36 6.91 -4.52
CA ARG A 74 -15.08 6.77 -5.24
C ARG A 74 -14.86 5.36 -5.76
N LEU A 75 -15.23 4.35 -5.00
CA LEU A 75 -15.15 2.96 -5.44
C LEU A 75 -16.01 2.69 -6.65
N GLU A 76 -17.24 3.23 -6.69
CA GLU A 76 -18.13 3.09 -7.84
C GLU A 76 -17.58 3.82 -9.09
N ASP A 77 -16.98 5.01 -8.93
CA ASP A 77 -16.36 5.72 -10.05
C ASP A 77 -15.14 4.93 -10.59
N ILE A 78 -14.32 4.34 -9.71
CA ILE A 78 -13.22 3.45 -10.10
C ILE A 78 -13.74 2.24 -10.87
N ARG A 79 -14.81 1.61 -10.38
CA ARG A 79 -15.47 0.46 -11.04
C ARG A 79 -15.95 0.82 -12.45
N ALA A 80 -16.60 1.96 -12.59
CA ALA A 80 -17.11 2.40 -13.87
C ALA A 80 -16.00 2.73 -14.90
N ARG A 81 -14.87 3.26 -14.44
CA ARG A 81 -13.74 3.68 -15.31
C ARG A 81 -12.80 2.54 -15.65
N PHE A 82 -12.43 1.76 -14.64
CA PHE A 82 -11.32 0.81 -14.72
C PHE A 82 -11.74 -0.66 -14.58
N GLY A 83 -13.02 -0.90 -14.33
CA GLY A 83 -13.61 -2.23 -14.28
C GLY A 83 -13.64 -2.87 -12.89
N GLU A 84 -14.35 -3.99 -12.80
CA GLU A 84 -14.63 -4.69 -11.54
C GLU A 84 -13.37 -5.22 -10.85
N GLN A 85 -12.40 -5.73 -11.62
CA GLN A 85 -11.18 -6.30 -11.05
C GLN A 85 -10.33 -5.26 -10.34
N VAL A 86 -10.16 -4.08 -10.95
CA VAL A 86 -9.45 -2.95 -10.32
C VAL A 86 -10.18 -2.49 -9.05
N ALA A 87 -11.50 -2.29 -9.13
CA ALA A 87 -12.30 -1.86 -7.99
C ALA A 87 -12.23 -2.86 -6.82
N ARG A 88 -12.24 -4.16 -7.11
CA ARG A 88 -12.07 -5.21 -6.08
C ARG A 88 -10.73 -5.12 -5.38
N ILE A 89 -9.63 -5.01 -6.13
CA ILE A 89 -8.29 -4.90 -5.54
C ILE A 89 -8.20 -3.65 -4.67
N VAL A 90 -8.71 -2.51 -5.15
CA VAL A 90 -8.74 -1.25 -4.38
C VAL A 90 -9.55 -1.40 -3.09
N ALA A 91 -10.73 -2.02 -3.15
CA ALA A 91 -11.55 -2.29 -1.97
C ALA A 91 -10.82 -3.18 -0.95
N ASP A 92 -10.13 -4.22 -1.43
CA ASP A 92 -9.32 -5.11 -0.59
C ASP A 92 -8.12 -4.38 0.06
N CYS A 93 -7.60 -3.33 -0.55
CA CYS A 93 -6.51 -2.52 0.03
C CYS A 93 -7.00 -1.50 1.06
N THR A 94 -8.28 -1.14 1.04
CA THR A 94 -8.88 -0.15 1.95
C THR A 94 -8.93 -0.68 3.39
N ASP A 95 -8.35 0.06 4.33
CA ASP A 95 -8.29 -0.29 5.77
C ASP A 95 -9.63 0.01 6.47
N SER A 96 -10.28 1.13 6.13
CA SER A 96 -11.60 1.52 6.63
C SER A 96 -12.19 2.63 5.76
N ASP A 97 -13.45 2.47 5.39
CA ASP A 97 -14.28 3.45 4.70
C ASP A 97 -15.37 4.06 5.59
N THR A 98 -15.35 3.73 6.90
CA THR A 98 -16.38 4.17 7.86
C THR A 98 -16.00 5.48 8.55
N GLU A 99 -17.00 6.34 8.80
CA GLU A 99 -16.90 7.56 9.61
C GLU A 99 -17.81 7.46 10.85
N PRO A 100 -17.30 7.68 12.08
CA PRO A 100 -15.88 7.90 12.41
C PRO A 100 -15.05 6.62 12.26
N LYS A 101 -13.76 6.78 11.88
CA LYS A 101 -12.83 5.64 11.78
C LYS A 101 -12.68 4.97 13.15
N PRO A 102 -12.71 3.62 13.23
CA PRO A 102 -12.44 2.89 14.46
C PRO A 102 -11.04 3.21 15.03
N GLN A 103 -10.80 2.82 16.28
CA GLN A 103 -9.48 2.99 16.91
C GLN A 103 -8.39 2.33 16.07
N TRP A 104 -7.22 2.97 16.03
CA TRP A 104 -6.08 2.55 15.19
C TRP A 104 -5.75 1.05 15.35
N ARG A 105 -5.63 0.57 16.59
CA ARG A 105 -5.28 -0.83 16.87
C ARG A 105 -6.30 -1.80 16.31
N ALA A 106 -7.58 -1.56 16.57
CA ALA A 106 -8.67 -2.41 16.10
C ALA A 106 -8.72 -2.48 14.56
N ARG A 107 -8.49 -1.34 13.87
CA ARG A 107 -8.42 -1.34 12.40
C ARG A 107 -7.26 -2.19 11.89
N LYS A 108 -6.06 -2.07 12.51
CA LYS A 108 -4.89 -2.85 12.08
C LYS A 108 -5.07 -4.35 12.34
N GLU A 109 -5.69 -4.72 13.45
CA GLU A 109 -6.04 -6.11 13.73
C GLU A 109 -7.08 -6.66 12.73
N ALA A 110 -8.11 -5.88 12.40
CA ALA A 110 -9.11 -6.26 11.41
C ALA A 110 -8.47 -6.43 10.01
N TYR A 111 -7.58 -5.50 9.61
CA TYR A 111 -6.86 -5.59 8.35
C TYR A 111 -5.98 -6.87 8.29
N LEU A 112 -5.20 -7.14 9.33
CA LEU A 112 -4.38 -8.37 9.41
C LEU A 112 -5.24 -9.63 9.30
N ALA A 113 -6.36 -9.68 10.01
CA ALA A 113 -7.29 -10.81 9.94
C ALA A 113 -7.92 -10.99 8.55
N SER A 114 -8.09 -9.92 7.79
CA SER A 114 -8.66 -9.98 6.44
C SER A 114 -7.69 -10.55 5.39
N LEU A 115 -6.38 -10.51 5.63
CA LEU A 115 -5.36 -10.87 4.63
C LEU A 115 -5.54 -12.30 4.10
N SER A 116 -5.86 -13.26 4.97
CA SER A 116 -6.04 -14.67 4.57
C SER A 116 -7.23 -14.91 3.63
N HIS A 117 -8.12 -13.94 3.48
CA HIS A 117 -9.30 -14.01 2.63
C HIS A 117 -9.13 -13.23 1.31
N LYS A 118 -8.01 -12.50 1.15
CA LYS A 118 -7.76 -11.69 -0.04
C LYS A 118 -7.21 -12.54 -1.19
N PRO A 119 -7.64 -12.29 -2.42
CA PRO A 119 -7.04 -12.88 -3.61
C PRO A 119 -5.54 -12.51 -3.72
N ALA A 120 -4.75 -13.37 -4.36
CA ALA A 120 -3.33 -13.14 -4.60
C ALA A 120 -3.05 -11.78 -5.23
N ALA A 121 -3.85 -11.35 -6.21
CA ALA A 121 -3.72 -10.05 -6.86
C ALA A 121 -3.82 -8.87 -5.89
N SER A 122 -4.72 -8.95 -4.90
CA SER A 122 -4.87 -7.92 -3.86
C SER A 122 -3.74 -7.96 -2.84
N LEU A 123 -3.24 -9.16 -2.50
CA LEU A 123 -2.07 -9.32 -1.62
C LEU A 123 -0.82 -8.70 -2.24
N GLU A 124 -0.58 -8.90 -3.54
CA GLU A 124 0.57 -8.35 -4.25
C GLU A 124 0.57 -6.82 -4.25
N VAL A 125 -0.58 -6.17 -4.46
CA VAL A 125 -0.72 -4.71 -4.36
C VAL A 125 -0.52 -4.25 -2.90
N SER A 126 -1.09 -4.97 -1.93
CA SER A 126 -0.87 -4.69 -0.50
C SER A 126 0.60 -4.77 -0.11
N ILE A 127 1.33 -5.80 -0.59
CA ILE A 127 2.78 -5.92 -0.35
C ILE A 127 3.53 -4.74 -0.95
N ALA A 128 3.19 -4.31 -2.17
CA ALA A 128 3.83 -3.16 -2.82
C ALA A 128 3.64 -1.86 -2.02
N ASP A 129 2.40 -1.58 -1.54
CA ASP A 129 2.11 -0.44 -0.67
C ASP A 129 2.93 -0.50 0.63
N LYS A 130 2.88 -1.63 1.32
CA LYS A 130 3.56 -1.78 2.61
C LYS A 130 5.08 -1.74 2.44
N THR A 131 5.62 -2.22 1.31
CA THR A 131 7.04 -2.12 0.95
C THR A 131 7.46 -0.65 0.77
N HIS A 132 6.69 0.13 0.01
CA HIS A 132 6.96 1.55 -0.18
C HIS A 132 6.91 2.32 1.15
N ASN A 133 5.89 2.06 1.97
CA ASN A 133 5.74 2.69 3.27
C ASN A 133 6.88 2.30 4.23
N ALA A 134 7.26 1.02 4.30
CA ALA A 134 8.40 0.57 5.11
C ALA A 134 9.71 1.20 4.68
N GLY A 135 9.95 1.28 3.36
CA GLY A 135 11.14 1.95 2.80
C GLY A 135 11.22 3.42 3.18
N ALA A 136 10.08 4.14 3.14
CA ALA A 136 10.02 5.53 3.58
C ALA A 136 10.33 5.68 5.07
N ILE A 137 9.78 4.81 5.93
CA ILE A 137 10.07 4.82 7.37
C ILE A 137 11.55 4.52 7.64
N VAL A 138 12.14 3.54 6.96
CA VAL A 138 13.57 3.22 7.10
C VAL A 138 14.43 4.42 6.69
N ALA A 139 14.13 5.08 5.57
CA ALA A 139 14.83 6.27 5.14
C ALA A 139 14.72 7.41 6.17
N ASP A 140 13.53 7.65 6.70
CA ASP A 140 13.29 8.66 7.72
C ASP A 140 14.00 8.33 9.05
N LEU A 141 14.07 7.06 9.45
CA LEU A 141 14.81 6.62 10.64
C LEU A 141 16.31 6.90 10.52
N HIS A 142 16.88 6.76 9.34
CA HIS A 142 18.30 7.14 9.11
C HIS A 142 18.56 8.64 9.28
N VAL A 143 17.58 9.48 8.95
CA VAL A 143 17.72 10.95 8.97
C VAL A 143 17.31 11.53 10.34
N HIS A 144 16.19 11.05 10.89
CA HIS A 144 15.50 11.67 12.03
C HIS A 144 15.54 10.80 13.31
N GLY A 145 16.03 9.56 13.21
CA GLY A 145 16.02 8.63 14.34
C GLY A 145 14.62 8.39 14.90
N GLU A 146 14.52 8.18 16.20
CA GLU A 146 13.25 7.84 16.87
C GLU A 146 12.16 8.93 16.77
N GLN A 147 12.49 10.17 16.41
CA GLN A 147 11.51 11.24 16.23
C GLN A 147 10.48 10.90 15.13
N VAL A 148 10.81 10.01 14.21
CA VAL A 148 9.90 9.51 13.18
C VAL A 148 8.59 8.97 13.80
N TRP A 149 8.68 8.29 14.92
CA TRP A 149 7.53 7.61 15.54
C TRP A 149 6.46 8.55 16.07
N THR A 150 6.79 9.81 16.34
CA THR A 150 5.81 10.84 16.74
C THR A 150 4.76 11.15 15.67
N ARG A 151 5.05 10.83 14.41
CA ARG A 151 4.14 11.02 13.27
C ARG A 151 3.04 9.94 13.19
N PHE A 152 3.22 8.80 13.89
CA PHE A 152 2.35 7.64 13.79
C PHE A 152 1.45 7.51 15.01
N THR A 153 0.15 7.28 14.79
CA THR A 153 -0.84 7.11 15.86
C THR A 153 -0.54 5.92 16.76
N GLY A 154 0.05 4.85 16.21
CA GLY A 154 0.47 3.67 16.98
C GLY A 154 1.77 3.86 17.77
N GLY A 155 2.46 5.00 17.58
CA GLY A 155 3.79 5.20 18.12
C GLY A 155 4.79 4.16 17.60
N LYS A 156 5.94 4.04 18.28
CA LYS A 156 7.00 3.08 17.95
C LYS A 156 6.50 1.64 18.06
N ASP A 157 6.05 1.25 19.24
CA ASP A 157 5.73 -0.15 19.53
C ASP A 157 4.56 -0.66 18.68
N GLY A 158 3.52 0.15 18.51
CA GLY A 158 2.38 -0.21 17.66
C GLY A 158 2.77 -0.34 16.20
N SER A 159 3.63 0.56 15.70
CA SER A 159 4.09 0.50 14.31
C SER A 159 4.97 -0.73 14.07
N LEU A 160 5.96 -1.00 14.93
CA LEU A 160 6.82 -2.17 14.81
C LEU A 160 6.00 -3.47 14.90
N TRP A 161 5.07 -3.56 15.85
CA TRP A 161 4.15 -4.70 15.92
C TRP A 161 3.39 -4.92 14.62
N TYR A 162 2.82 -3.86 14.04
CA TYR A 162 2.02 -3.96 12.83
C TYR A 162 2.83 -4.41 11.62
N TYR A 163 4.02 -3.81 11.42
CA TYR A 163 4.88 -4.18 10.30
C TYR A 163 5.43 -5.59 10.43
N ARG A 164 5.75 -6.06 11.65
CA ARG A 164 6.17 -7.44 11.90
C ARG A 164 5.02 -8.42 11.59
N ALA A 165 3.82 -8.16 12.09
CA ALA A 165 2.66 -8.99 11.82
C ALA A 165 2.31 -9.07 10.33
N LEU A 166 2.47 -7.96 9.58
CA LEU A 166 2.35 -7.95 8.12
C LEU A 166 3.41 -8.82 7.46
N SER A 167 4.67 -8.74 7.93
CA SER A 167 5.78 -9.51 7.37
C SER A 167 5.54 -11.02 7.52
N ASP A 168 5.09 -11.43 8.70
CA ASP A 168 4.79 -12.83 8.99
C ASP A 168 3.61 -13.32 8.11
N ALA A 169 2.54 -12.53 8.02
CA ALA A 169 1.38 -12.86 7.19
C ALA A 169 1.73 -12.93 5.70
N PHE A 170 2.50 -12.00 5.17
CA PHE A 170 2.89 -12.02 3.76
C PHE A 170 3.86 -13.16 3.42
N ALA A 171 4.76 -13.54 4.35
CA ALA A 171 5.62 -14.68 4.18
C ALA A 171 4.83 -16.00 4.08
N GLU A 172 3.70 -16.12 4.80
CA GLU A 172 2.82 -17.27 4.78
C GLU A 172 1.89 -17.26 3.55
N LEU A 173 1.22 -16.13 3.26
CA LEU A 173 0.13 -16.06 2.29
C LEU A 173 0.60 -15.82 0.85
N ALA A 174 1.74 -15.16 0.67
CA ALA A 174 2.30 -14.80 -0.63
C ALA A 174 3.84 -14.93 -0.61
N PRO A 175 4.40 -16.14 -0.39
CA PRO A 175 5.84 -16.35 -0.32
C PRO A 175 6.50 -16.02 -1.65
N GLY A 176 7.62 -15.26 -1.62
CA GLY A 176 8.39 -14.91 -2.80
C GLY A 176 9.24 -13.66 -2.62
N VAL A 177 9.84 -13.20 -3.72
CA VAL A 177 10.80 -12.08 -3.71
C VAL A 177 10.20 -10.79 -3.13
N ALA A 178 8.92 -10.53 -3.41
CA ALA A 178 8.23 -9.33 -2.93
C ALA A 178 8.07 -9.34 -1.40
N SER A 179 7.57 -10.44 -0.82
CA SER A 179 7.43 -10.59 0.65
C SER A 179 8.80 -10.63 1.35
N GLU A 180 9.81 -11.24 0.75
CA GLU A 180 11.18 -11.21 1.27
C GLU A 180 11.79 -9.80 1.25
N ARG A 181 11.54 -9.01 0.18
CA ARG A 181 11.95 -7.60 0.12
C ARG A 181 11.32 -6.80 1.25
N PHE A 182 10.02 -7.01 1.50
CA PHE A 182 9.30 -6.37 2.60
C PHE A 182 9.87 -6.78 3.96
N ALA A 183 10.11 -8.08 4.19
CA ALA A 183 10.68 -8.60 5.43
C ALA A 183 12.03 -7.97 5.76
N ARG A 184 12.93 -7.81 4.77
CA ARG A 184 14.22 -7.13 4.95
C ARG A 184 14.07 -5.68 5.40
N LEU A 185 13.07 -4.96 4.90
CA LEU A 185 12.79 -3.58 5.34
C LEU A 185 12.27 -3.54 6.77
N VAL A 186 11.43 -4.51 7.16
CA VAL A 186 10.95 -4.63 8.55
C VAL A 186 12.08 -4.94 9.51
N ASP A 187 12.98 -5.86 9.15
CA ASP A 187 14.18 -6.17 9.95
C ASP A 187 15.07 -4.93 10.14
N GLU A 188 15.27 -4.16 9.07
CA GLU A 188 16.05 -2.92 9.13
C GLU A 188 15.36 -1.85 9.99
N MET A 189 14.03 -1.71 9.87
CA MET A 189 13.23 -0.81 10.70
C MET A 189 13.39 -1.13 12.18
N GLU A 190 13.28 -2.41 12.56
CA GLU A 190 13.48 -2.87 13.95
C GLU A 190 14.92 -2.63 14.43
N ARG A 191 15.91 -2.88 13.58
CA ARG A 191 17.33 -2.67 13.90
C ARG A 191 17.63 -1.20 14.18
N LEU A 192 17.10 -0.29 13.37
CA LEU A 192 17.27 1.15 13.54
C LEU A 192 16.55 1.69 14.79
N SER A 193 15.43 1.07 15.15
CA SER A 193 14.64 1.45 16.32
C SER A 193 15.21 0.97 17.67
N LYS A 194 16.28 0.17 17.67
CA LYS A 194 16.99 -0.28 18.88
C LYS A 194 18.17 0.62 19.26
N ARG A 195 18.45 1.62 18.47
CA ARG A 195 19.56 2.59 18.67
C ARG A 195 19.10 3.80 19.45
#